data_00c82ed12bb631ff2723e16c2a36bb5d
#
_entry.id   00c82ed12bb631ff2723e16c2a36bb5d
#
_cell.length_a   1.000
_cell.length_b   1.000
_cell.length_c   1.000
_cell.angle_alpha   90.00
_cell.angle_beta   90.00
_cell.angle_gamma   90.00
#
_symmetry.space_group_name_H-M   'P 1'
#
loop_
_entity.id
_entity.type
_entity.pdbx_description
1 polymer ?
#
loop_
_entity_poly.entity_id
_entity_poly.type
_entity_poly.pdbx_seq_one_letter_code
_entity_poly.pdbx_strand_id
1 'polypeptide(L)'
;PANMMLRKIGAKYWLGPIMIVWGLVSASTLLVRTDYQFYAVRFLLGVVESGFFPGVILYLTFWYTGRDRAKMVAAFMTAIPISGLVGSPISGWILDAMSSAGGLRGWQWLYIMEAIPSVIAGIFTMIFLASTPRDAKWLNEDERKLLLDRLEQDEAGKHALGGRHRLADAFRSGRVWLLCLVYFGFVMSNYGITFWLPTLFKHTLTTDPLKIGLLTMIPWGAAAVTMVLVGRHSDKTGERSWHIATVAVVGAIAFGLSAIPGIPGVLGLILLTIAISGILTAASSFWTLPTAFLSGAAAGAGIAWINSVGNLGGFLSPFLVGKLTSAFHNMTPALLMLGFCSIVAAAITVIFFRRRAPNTERQP
;
A
#
# COMPACT_ATOMS: atom_id res chain seq x y z
N PRO A 1 8.74 -3.57 17.50
CA PRO A 1 7.99 -4.31 18.55
C PRO A 1 7.03 -5.34 17.96
N ALA A 2 6.21 -5.00 16.96
CA ALA A 2 5.17 -5.84 16.37
C ALA A 2 5.68 -7.24 15.93
N ASN A 3 6.75 -7.29 15.13
CA ASN A 3 7.33 -8.54 14.64
C ASN A 3 7.94 -9.41 15.76
N MET A 4 8.39 -8.79 16.85
CA MET A 4 8.88 -9.54 18.02
C MET A 4 7.72 -10.21 18.77
N MET A 5 6.60 -9.51 18.90
CA MET A 5 5.38 -10.07 19.52
C MET A 5 4.83 -11.21 18.67
N LEU A 6 4.73 -11.04 17.34
CA LEU A 6 4.27 -12.10 16.45
C LEU A 6 5.10 -13.39 16.56
N ARG A 7 6.44 -13.25 16.65
CA ARG A 7 7.33 -14.43 16.86
C ARG A 7 7.11 -15.14 18.18
N LYS A 8 6.73 -14.39 19.23
CA LYS A 8 6.51 -14.96 20.58
C LYS A 8 5.16 -15.65 20.72
N ILE A 9 4.09 -15.04 20.22
CA ILE A 9 2.71 -15.50 20.44
C ILE A 9 2.12 -16.24 19.24
N GLY A 10 2.78 -16.20 18.08
CA GLY A 10 2.34 -16.82 16.84
C GLY A 10 1.46 -15.90 15.99
N ALA A 11 1.46 -16.15 14.66
CA ALA A 11 0.74 -15.31 13.69
C ALA A 11 -0.76 -15.28 13.92
N LYS A 12 -1.35 -16.43 14.26
CA LYS A 12 -2.77 -16.58 14.59
C LYS A 12 -3.23 -15.64 15.69
N TYR A 13 -2.47 -15.60 16.79
CA TYR A 13 -2.79 -14.79 17.97
C TYR A 13 -2.28 -13.34 17.90
N TRP A 14 -1.61 -12.99 16.80
CA TRP A 14 -1.21 -11.62 16.51
C TRP A 14 -2.12 -10.97 15.48
N LEU A 15 -2.29 -11.59 14.31
CA LEU A 15 -3.06 -11.03 13.20
C LEU A 15 -4.57 -11.01 13.48
N GLY A 16 -5.12 -12.09 14.03
CA GLY A 16 -6.54 -12.18 14.32
C GLY A 16 -7.05 -11.08 15.27
N PRO A 17 -6.45 -10.92 16.45
CA PRO A 17 -6.81 -9.83 17.37
C PRO A 17 -6.62 -8.44 16.78
N ILE A 18 -5.55 -8.19 15.99
CA ILE A 18 -5.38 -6.91 15.29
C ILE A 18 -6.59 -6.61 14.40
N MET A 19 -7.05 -7.57 13.59
CA MET A 19 -8.20 -7.38 12.70
C MET A 19 -9.49 -7.11 13.47
N ILE A 20 -9.71 -7.81 14.59
CA ILE A 20 -10.88 -7.59 15.44
C ILE A 20 -10.83 -6.21 16.08
N VAL A 21 -9.71 -5.86 16.72
CA VAL A 21 -9.56 -4.56 17.40
C VAL A 21 -9.61 -3.43 16.39
N TRP A 22 -8.99 -3.59 15.21
CA TRP A 22 -9.08 -2.62 14.12
C TRP A 22 -10.52 -2.35 13.70
N GLY A 23 -11.31 -3.42 13.46
CA GLY A 23 -12.73 -3.29 13.15
C GLY A 23 -13.51 -2.56 14.24
N LEU A 24 -13.32 -2.94 15.50
CA LEU A 24 -14.01 -2.31 16.64
C LEU A 24 -13.62 -0.83 16.84
N VAL A 25 -12.32 -0.52 16.72
CA VAL A 25 -11.83 0.88 16.78
C VAL A 25 -12.36 1.69 15.61
N SER A 26 -12.40 1.12 14.39
CA SER A 26 -12.99 1.78 13.23
C SER A 26 -14.48 2.06 13.47
N ALA A 27 -15.25 1.07 13.93
CA ALA A 27 -16.66 1.25 14.27
C ALA A 27 -16.88 2.30 15.36
N SER A 28 -15.99 2.42 16.36
CA SER A 28 -16.10 3.43 17.43
C SER A 28 -16.08 4.88 16.90
N THR A 29 -15.67 5.10 15.66
CA THR A 29 -15.74 6.42 14.99
C THR A 29 -17.19 6.94 14.94
N LEU A 30 -18.18 6.08 14.92
CA LEU A 30 -19.62 6.47 14.98
C LEU A 30 -20.00 7.27 16.24
N LEU A 31 -19.24 7.10 17.34
CA LEU A 31 -19.47 7.77 18.62
C LEU A 31 -18.78 9.13 18.72
N VAL A 32 -17.95 9.47 17.76
CA VAL A 32 -17.17 10.72 17.75
C VAL A 32 -18.05 11.93 17.60
N ARG A 33 -17.89 12.88 18.53
CA ARG A 33 -18.63 14.14 18.57
C ARG A 33 -17.74 15.38 18.55
N THR A 34 -16.44 15.22 18.83
CA THR A 34 -15.45 16.31 18.89
C THR A 34 -14.21 15.96 18.11
N ASP A 35 -13.46 16.98 17.66
CA ASP A 35 -12.22 16.80 16.92
C ASP A 35 -11.18 16.00 17.72
N TYR A 36 -11.08 16.23 19.02
CA TYR A 36 -10.16 15.50 19.90
C TYR A 36 -10.49 14.00 19.96
N GLN A 37 -11.78 13.66 20.02
CA GLN A 37 -12.22 12.26 19.98
C GLN A 37 -11.86 11.62 18.64
N PHE A 38 -12.03 12.37 17.53
CA PHE A 38 -11.64 11.91 16.21
C PHE A 38 -10.13 11.64 16.14
N TYR A 39 -9.30 12.56 16.62
CA TYR A 39 -7.85 12.36 16.65
C TYR A 39 -7.46 11.16 17.52
N ALA A 40 -8.08 10.97 18.67
CA ALA A 40 -7.83 9.84 19.54
C ALA A 40 -8.16 8.50 18.86
N VAL A 41 -9.32 8.38 18.23
CA VAL A 41 -9.73 7.17 17.49
C VAL A 41 -8.78 6.91 16.31
N ARG A 42 -8.40 7.94 15.54
CA ARG A 42 -7.46 7.82 14.42
C ARG A 42 -6.06 7.41 14.89
N PHE A 43 -5.60 7.93 16.02
CA PHE A 43 -4.33 7.53 16.61
C PHE A 43 -4.35 6.05 17.04
N LEU A 44 -5.40 5.63 17.76
CA LEU A 44 -5.57 4.23 18.16
C LEU A 44 -5.65 3.29 16.96
N LEU A 45 -6.38 3.69 15.91
CA LEU A 45 -6.48 2.94 14.67
C LEU A 45 -5.09 2.73 14.05
N GLY A 46 -4.29 3.78 13.94
CA GLY A 46 -2.92 3.71 13.42
C GLY A 46 -2.00 2.82 14.27
N VAL A 47 -2.12 2.86 15.61
CA VAL A 47 -1.36 1.98 16.51
C VAL A 47 -1.70 0.51 16.24
N VAL A 48 -2.98 0.18 16.15
CA VAL A 48 -3.45 -1.19 15.90
C VAL A 48 -3.03 -1.66 14.51
N GLU A 49 -3.22 -0.84 13.49
CA GLU A 49 -2.90 -1.16 12.09
C GLU A 49 -1.40 -1.37 11.85
N SER A 50 -0.54 -0.65 12.57
CA SER A 50 0.91 -0.65 12.37
C SER A 50 1.57 -2.03 12.43
N GLY A 51 0.97 -2.97 13.13
CA GLY A 51 1.44 -4.36 13.28
C GLY A 51 0.95 -5.33 12.22
N PHE A 52 -0.05 -4.96 11.41
CA PHE A 52 -0.70 -5.89 10.48
C PHE A 52 0.18 -6.21 9.27
N PHE A 53 0.53 -5.21 8.48
CA PHE A 53 1.31 -5.41 7.27
C PHE A 53 2.67 -6.08 7.51
N PRO A 54 3.52 -5.58 8.44
CA PRO A 54 4.77 -6.25 8.78
C PRO A 54 4.54 -7.68 9.32
N GLY A 55 3.43 -7.88 10.03
CA GLY A 55 3.02 -9.18 10.54
C GLY A 55 2.71 -10.17 9.43
N VAL A 56 1.95 -9.76 8.40
CA VAL A 56 1.66 -10.60 7.23
C VAL A 56 2.95 -10.96 6.48
N ILE A 57 3.84 -9.98 6.24
CA ILE A 57 5.11 -10.24 5.57
C ILE A 57 5.97 -11.24 6.37
N LEU A 58 6.03 -11.09 7.69
CA LEU A 58 6.74 -12.04 8.55
C LEU A 58 6.08 -13.43 8.54
N TYR A 59 4.74 -13.50 8.59
CA TYR A 59 4.00 -14.76 8.48
C TYR A 59 4.33 -15.50 7.19
N LEU A 60 4.37 -14.81 6.05
CA LEU A 60 4.74 -15.42 4.77
C LEU A 60 6.16 -15.99 4.76
N THR A 61 7.08 -15.51 5.63
CA THR A 61 8.42 -16.10 5.76
C THR A 61 8.40 -17.48 6.41
N PHE A 62 7.38 -17.81 7.17
CA PHE A 62 7.26 -19.13 7.80
C PHE A 62 6.73 -20.20 6.85
N TRP A 63 6.17 -19.79 5.70
CA TRP A 63 5.51 -20.68 4.75
C TRP A 63 6.19 -20.76 3.38
N TYR A 64 6.92 -19.72 2.98
CA TYR A 64 7.42 -19.59 1.61
C TYR A 64 8.91 -19.30 1.57
N THR A 65 9.63 -19.96 0.68
CA THR A 65 11.01 -19.65 0.32
C THR A 65 11.10 -18.28 -0.37
N GLY A 66 12.29 -17.71 -0.50
CA GLY A 66 12.46 -16.33 -0.97
C GLY A 66 11.75 -16.00 -2.28
N ARG A 67 11.82 -16.89 -3.29
CA ARG A 67 11.20 -16.70 -4.62
C ARG A 67 9.68 -16.74 -4.58
N ASP A 68 9.13 -17.74 -3.88
CA ASP A 68 7.68 -17.92 -3.82
C ASP A 68 7.04 -16.90 -2.88
N ARG A 69 7.73 -16.50 -1.82
CA ARG A 69 7.31 -15.41 -0.95
C ARG A 69 7.14 -14.10 -1.72
N ALA A 70 8.04 -13.77 -2.65
CA ALA A 70 7.89 -12.55 -3.47
C ALA A 70 6.59 -12.56 -4.27
N LYS A 71 6.20 -13.72 -4.83
CA LYS A 71 4.91 -13.88 -5.54
C LYS A 71 3.72 -13.70 -4.60
N MET A 72 3.79 -14.28 -3.38
CA MET A 72 2.70 -14.15 -2.40
C MET A 72 2.54 -12.73 -1.88
N VAL A 73 3.65 -12.01 -1.66
CA VAL A 73 3.61 -10.59 -1.31
C VAL A 73 3.01 -9.75 -2.45
N ALA A 74 3.38 -10.02 -3.71
CA ALA A 74 2.79 -9.35 -4.86
C ALA A 74 1.28 -9.62 -4.97
N ALA A 75 0.86 -10.88 -4.77
CA ALA A 75 -0.55 -11.24 -4.73
C ALA A 75 -1.30 -10.53 -3.59
N PHE A 76 -0.70 -10.46 -2.41
CA PHE A 76 -1.25 -9.71 -1.27
C PHE A 76 -1.41 -8.21 -1.57
N MET A 77 -0.45 -7.61 -2.26
CA MET A 77 -0.51 -6.20 -2.67
C MET A 77 -1.64 -5.89 -3.64
N THR A 78 -2.08 -6.87 -4.46
CA THR A 78 -3.23 -6.67 -5.35
C THR A 78 -4.55 -6.50 -4.59
N ALA A 79 -4.61 -6.85 -3.31
CA ALA A 79 -5.76 -6.57 -2.46
C ALA A 79 -6.04 -5.07 -2.34
N ILE A 80 -5.03 -4.20 -2.43
CA ILE A 80 -5.19 -2.75 -2.32
C ILE A 80 -6.11 -2.20 -3.43
N PRO A 81 -5.78 -2.35 -4.73
CA PRO A 81 -6.68 -1.86 -5.78
C PRO A 81 -8.00 -2.63 -5.84
N ILE A 82 -8.03 -3.91 -5.50
CA ILE A 82 -9.27 -4.70 -5.43
C ILE A 82 -10.20 -4.16 -4.34
N SER A 83 -9.66 -3.82 -3.17
CA SER A 83 -10.47 -3.23 -2.09
C SER A 83 -11.06 -1.87 -2.49
N GLY A 84 -10.32 -1.04 -3.22
CA GLY A 84 -10.85 0.20 -3.78
C GLY A 84 -11.93 -0.04 -4.86
N LEU A 85 -11.69 -1.00 -5.75
CA LEU A 85 -12.63 -1.37 -6.81
C LEU A 85 -13.97 -1.87 -6.27
N VAL A 86 -13.95 -2.73 -5.26
CA VAL A 86 -15.15 -3.32 -4.66
C VAL A 86 -15.73 -2.43 -3.56
N GLY A 87 -14.88 -1.85 -2.73
CA GLY A 87 -15.27 -1.04 -1.59
C GLY A 87 -15.94 0.26 -1.97
N SER A 88 -15.43 0.97 -3.01
CA SER A 88 -15.99 2.27 -3.38
C SER A 88 -17.49 2.22 -3.77
N PRO A 89 -17.97 1.29 -4.60
CA PRO A 89 -19.40 1.16 -4.87
C PRO A 89 -20.21 0.77 -3.64
N ILE A 90 -19.69 -0.13 -2.81
CA ILE A 90 -20.34 -0.56 -1.56
C ILE A 90 -20.48 0.62 -0.60
N SER A 91 -19.42 1.39 -0.41
CA SER A 91 -19.42 2.59 0.43
C SER A 91 -20.40 3.64 -0.11
N GLY A 92 -20.43 3.84 -1.43
CA GLY A 92 -21.39 4.73 -2.08
C GLY A 92 -22.84 4.29 -1.86
N TRP A 93 -23.13 3.00 -2.01
CA TRP A 93 -24.45 2.43 -1.76
C TRP A 93 -24.87 2.56 -0.28
N ILE A 94 -23.98 2.30 0.67
CA ILE A 94 -24.28 2.47 2.10
C ILE A 94 -24.61 3.93 2.41
N LEU A 95 -23.82 4.86 1.89
CA LEU A 95 -24.05 6.29 2.10
C LEU A 95 -25.38 6.78 1.54
N ASP A 96 -25.82 6.21 0.43
CA ASP A 96 -27.09 6.56 -0.21
C ASP A 96 -28.27 5.85 0.46
N ALA A 97 -28.28 4.52 0.47
CA ALA A 97 -29.41 3.70 0.89
C ALA A 97 -29.67 3.76 2.41
N MET A 98 -28.61 3.97 3.23
CA MET A 98 -28.72 3.92 4.67
C MET A 98 -28.67 5.32 5.35
N SER A 99 -28.84 6.38 4.56
CA SER A 99 -28.66 7.78 5.04
C SER A 99 -29.61 8.22 6.17
N SER A 100 -30.68 7.47 6.42
CA SER A 100 -31.68 7.77 7.48
C SER A 100 -32.12 6.51 8.25
N ALA A 101 -31.50 5.36 8.00
CA ALA A 101 -31.91 4.11 8.63
C ALA A 101 -31.54 4.10 10.11
N GLY A 102 -32.50 3.72 10.97
CA GLY A 102 -32.28 3.54 12.41
C GLY A 102 -31.82 4.81 13.16
N GLY A 103 -32.09 6.02 12.63
CA GLY A 103 -31.68 7.27 13.26
C GLY A 103 -30.19 7.61 13.15
N LEU A 104 -29.42 6.81 12.41
CA LEU A 104 -27.99 7.04 12.15
C LEU A 104 -27.81 7.70 10.78
N ARG A 105 -26.75 8.51 10.68
CA ARG A 105 -26.33 9.12 9.40
C ARG A 105 -25.62 8.08 8.53
N GLY A 106 -25.67 8.19 7.21
CA GLY A 106 -25.04 7.25 6.27
C GLY A 106 -23.55 6.96 6.55
N TRP A 107 -22.77 7.98 6.96
CA TRP A 107 -21.36 7.77 7.31
C TRP A 107 -21.16 6.91 8.58
N GLN A 108 -22.12 6.89 9.52
CA GLN A 108 -22.07 6.06 10.71
C GLN A 108 -22.31 4.59 10.33
N TRP A 109 -23.28 4.36 9.44
CA TRP A 109 -23.50 3.04 8.86
C TRP A 109 -22.29 2.53 8.08
N LEU A 110 -21.60 3.41 7.37
CA LEU A 110 -20.38 3.06 6.65
C LEU A 110 -19.35 2.42 7.59
N TYR A 111 -19.03 3.06 8.71
CA TYR A 111 -18.08 2.53 9.69
C TYR A 111 -18.54 1.21 10.32
N ILE A 112 -19.86 1.04 10.59
CA ILE A 112 -20.40 -0.21 11.14
C ILE A 112 -20.26 -1.34 10.11
N MET A 113 -20.72 -1.11 8.89
CA MET A 113 -20.76 -2.14 7.84
C MET A 113 -19.36 -2.54 7.36
N GLU A 114 -18.41 -1.62 7.30
CA GLU A 114 -17.02 -1.91 6.94
C GLU A 114 -16.24 -2.59 8.08
N ALA A 115 -16.64 -2.38 9.35
CA ALA A 115 -16.03 -3.05 10.50
C ALA A 115 -16.39 -4.55 10.58
N ILE A 116 -17.62 -4.91 10.20
CA ILE A 116 -18.12 -6.29 10.30
C ILE A 116 -17.22 -7.31 9.58
N PRO A 117 -16.87 -7.13 8.29
CA PRO A 117 -15.97 -8.05 7.59
C PRO A 117 -14.62 -8.18 8.27
N SER A 118 -14.05 -7.08 8.81
CA SER A 118 -12.78 -7.10 9.51
C SER A 118 -12.82 -7.94 10.78
N VAL A 119 -13.87 -7.78 11.58
CA VAL A 119 -14.08 -8.57 12.82
C VAL A 119 -14.30 -10.05 12.49
N ILE A 120 -15.14 -10.34 11.49
CA ILE A 120 -15.38 -11.71 11.04
C ILE A 120 -14.08 -12.35 10.54
N ALA A 121 -13.35 -11.68 9.67
CA ALA A 121 -12.07 -12.17 9.16
C ALA A 121 -11.04 -12.38 10.28
N GLY A 122 -11.01 -11.51 11.29
CA GLY A 122 -10.17 -11.68 12.47
C GLY A 122 -10.54 -12.94 13.28
N ILE A 123 -11.83 -13.20 13.48
CA ILE A 123 -12.31 -14.43 14.14
C ILE A 123 -11.93 -15.67 13.30
N PHE A 124 -12.18 -15.64 12.00
CA PHE A 124 -11.75 -16.74 11.10
C PHE A 124 -10.25 -16.97 11.13
N THR A 125 -9.46 -15.90 11.16
CA THR A 125 -8.00 -15.99 11.31
C THR A 125 -7.63 -16.68 12.63
N MET A 126 -8.29 -16.36 13.72
CA MET A 126 -8.06 -17.00 15.02
C MET A 126 -8.48 -18.48 15.05
N ILE A 127 -9.43 -18.89 14.23
CA ILE A 127 -9.91 -20.28 14.20
C ILE A 127 -9.05 -21.11 13.25
N PHE A 128 -8.85 -20.65 12.03
CA PHE A 128 -8.35 -21.46 10.92
C PHE A 128 -6.87 -21.25 10.58
N LEU A 129 -6.27 -20.10 10.91
CA LEU A 129 -4.89 -19.82 10.54
C LEU A 129 -3.93 -20.72 11.33
N ALA A 130 -3.08 -21.48 10.64
CA ALA A 130 -1.93 -22.14 11.26
C ALA A 130 -0.76 -21.15 11.34
N SER A 131 -0.15 -20.97 12.51
CA SER A 131 0.95 -20.03 12.68
C SER A 131 2.22 -20.46 11.94
N THR A 132 2.48 -21.77 11.90
CA THR A 132 3.64 -22.36 11.23
C THR A 132 3.23 -23.67 10.53
N PRO A 133 4.02 -24.22 9.61
CA PRO A 133 3.75 -25.53 9.01
C PRO A 133 3.63 -26.65 10.03
N ARG A 134 4.27 -26.51 11.20
CA ARG A 134 4.19 -27.50 12.30
C ARG A 134 2.79 -27.55 12.92
N ASP A 135 2.08 -26.44 12.92
CA ASP A 135 0.73 -26.31 13.49
C ASP A 135 -0.39 -26.67 12.48
N ALA A 136 -0.03 -26.89 11.22
CA ALA A 136 -0.98 -27.13 10.14
C ALA A 136 -1.51 -28.58 10.16
N LYS A 137 -2.73 -28.74 10.63
CA LYS A 137 -3.41 -30.06 10.71
C LYS A 137 -3.80 -30.65 9.35
N TRP A 138 -3.83 -29.83 8.30
CA TRP A 138 -4.17 -30.21 6.93
C TRP A 138 -2.96 -30.71 6.11
N LEU A 139 -1.73 -30.54 6.61
CA LEU A 139 -0.52 -31.12 6.03
C LEU A 139 -0.31 -32.52 6.57
N ASN A 140 -0.04 -33.49 5.68
CA ASN A 140 0.46 -34.79 6.09
C ASN A 140 1.93 -34.69 6.54
N GLU A 141 2.46 -35.78 7.12
CA GLU A 141 3.81 -35.79 7.70
C GLU A 141 4.90 -35.58 6.64
N ASP A 142 4.75 -36.19 5.46
CA ASP A 142 5.73 -36.09 4.37
C ASP A 142 5.74 -34.70 3.75
N GLU A 143 4.57 -34.10 3.54
CA GLU A 143 4.44 -32.71 3.05
C GLU A 143 5.02 -31.72 4.04
N ARG A 144 4.75 -31.92 5.33
CA ARG A 144 5.27 -31.06 6.42
C ARG A 144 6.79 -31.13 6.46
N LYS A 145 7.36 -32.33 6.41
CA LYS A 145 8.82 -32.53 6.40
C LYS A 145 9.45 -31.88 5.18
N LEU A 146 8.90 -32.15 3.99
CA LEU A 146 9.40 -31.56 2.74
C LEU A 146 9.40 -30.03 2.77
N LEU A 147 8.32 -29.43 3.32
CA LEU A 147 8.22 -27.97 3.44
C LEU A 147 9.24 -27.40 4.43
N LEU A 148 9.41 -28.03 5.59
CA LEU A 148 10.37 -27.60 6.60
C LEU A 148 11.81 -27.73 6.07
N ASP A 149 12.15 -28.83 5.41
CA ASP A 149 13.48 -29.05 4.81
C ASP A 149 13.81 -27.95 3.75
N ARG A 150 12.83 -27.59 2.92
CA ARG A 150 13.00 -26.52 1.93
C ARG A 150 13.20 -25.14 2.58
N LEU A 151 12.46 -24.84 3.65
CA LEU A 151 12.61 -23.59 4.38
C LEU A 151 13.97 -23.50 5.08
N GLU A 152 14.44 -24.60 5.69
CA GLU A 152 15.75 -24.68 6.32
C GLU A 152 16.89 -24.51 5.31
N GLN A 153 16.78 -25.12 4.12
CA GLN A 153 17.75 -24.96 3.03
C GLN A 153 17.80 -23.51 2.53
N ASP A 154 16.64 -22.83 2.36
CA ASP A 154 16.56 -21.42 1.96
C ASP A 154 17.20 -20.52 3.03
N GLU A 155 17.01 -20.81 4.30
CA GLU A 155 17.59 -20.06 5.42
C GLU A 155 19.10 -20.29 5.54
N ALA A 156 19.56 -21.53 5.42
CA ALA A 156 20.99 -21.87 5.40
C ALA A 156 21.72 -21.19 4.22
N GLY A 157 21.12 -21.18 3.03
CA GLY A 157 21.66 -20.45 1.87
C GLY A 157 21.80 -18.94 2.12
N LYS A 158 20.86 -18.33 2.82
CA LYS A 158 20.93 -16.90 3.20
C LYS A 158 22.01 -16.63 4.23
N HIS A 159 22.19 -17.52 5.20
CA HIS A 159 23.26 -17.40 6.19
C HIS A 159 24.64 -17.54 5.56
N ALA A 160 24.81 -18.40 4.58
CA ALA A 160 26.07 -18.57 3.84
C ALA A 160 26.44 -17.34 2.99
N LEU A 161 25.45 -16.63 2.46
CA LEU A 161 25.64 -15.37 1.69
C LEU A 161 25.68 -14.12 2.55
N GLY A 162 25.30 -14.23 3.81
CA GLY A 162 25.12 -13.08 4.70
C GLY A 162 26.37 -12.69 5.45
N GLY A 163 27.10 -11.71 4.90
CA GLY A 163 27.95 -10.87 5.75
C GLY A 163 27.12 -10.27 6.89
N ARG A 164 27.74 -10.15 8.07
CA ARG A 164 27.15 -9.51 9.28
C ARG A 164 26.94 -8.01 9.04
N HIS A 165 25.96 -7.63 8.22
CA HIS A 165 25.55 -6.23 8.14
C HIS A 165 24.74 -5.90 9.40
N ARG A 166 25.27 -4.98 10.20
CA ARG A 166 24.60 -4.49 11.40
C ARG A 166 23.38 -3.66 10.99
N LEU A 167 22.33 -3.71 11.80
CA LEU A 167 21.13 -2.86 11.63
C LEU A 167 21.51 -1.39 11.41
N ALA A 168 22.54 -0.90 12.10
CA ALA A 168 23.07 0.46 11.98
C ALA A 168 23.58 0.81 10.57
N ASP A 169 24.02 -0.16 9.78
CA ASP A 169 24.56 0.10 8.44
C ASP A 169 23.42 0.51 7.46
N ALA A 170 22.22 -0.02 7.67
CA ALA A 170 21.04 0.39 6.88
C ALA A 170 20.69 1.87 7.11
N PHE A 171 20.76 2.36 8.35
CA PHE A 171 20.46 3.76 8.68
C PHE A 171 21.52 4.75 8.17
N ARG A 172 22.76 4.31 8.00
CA ARG A 172 23.88 5.13 7.50
C ARG A 172 23.99 5.12 5.97
N SER A 173 23.28 4.23 5.30
CA SER A 173 23.37 4.11 3.84
C SER A 173 22.60 5.23 3.14
N GLY A 174 23.29 6.09 2.39
CA GLY A 174 22.66 7.11 1.56
C GLY A 174 21.68 6.54 0.53
N ARG A 175 21.92 5.31 0.04
CA ARG A 175 20.98 4.62 -0.87
C ARG A 175 19.65 4.29 -0.18
N VAL A 176 19.68 3.92 1.10
CA VAL A 176 18.44 3.67 1.87
C VAL A 176 17.65 4.96 2.04
N TRP A 177 18.31 6.07 2.31
CA TRP A 177 17.65 7.38 2.40
C TRP A 177 17.06 7.85 1.06
N LEU A 178 17.73 7.58 -0.06
CA LEU A 178 17.16 7.84 -1.38
C LEU A 178 15.91 6.98 -1.63
N LEU A 179 15.93 5.70 -1.23
CA LEU A 179 14.74 4.85 -1.31
C LEU A 179 13.61 5.34 -0.39
N CYS A 180 13.94 5.85 0.80
CA CYS A 180 12.95 6.50 1.67
C CYS A 180 12.29 7.69 0.97
N LEU A 181 13.08 8.54 0.31
CA LEU A 181 12.57 9.71 -0.41
C LEU A 181 11.71 9.33 -1.62
N VAL A 182 12.13 8.32 -2.39
CA VAL A 182 11.33 7.78 -3.51
C VAL A 182 9.99 7.26 -3.02
N TYR A 183 10.00 6.42 -1.99
CA TYR A 183 8.77 5.85 -1.44
C TYR A 183 7.87 6.93 -0.83
N PHE A 184 8.44 7.88 -0.10
CA PHE A 184 7.73 9.04 0.42
C PHE A 184 7.00 9.81 -0.70
N GLY A 185 7.67 10.07 -1.84
CA GLY A 185 7.06 10.76 -2.98
C GLY A 185 5.87 10.00 -3.57
N PHE A 186 5.97 8.66 -3.73
CA PHE A 186 4.85 7.85 -4.20
C PHE A 186 3.71 7.79 -3.18
N VAL A 187 4.02 7.66 -1.90
CA VAL A 187 3.02 7.66 -0.83
C VAL A 187 2.31 9.00 -0.74
N MET A 188 3.04 10.12 -0.86
CA MET A 188 2.48 11.48 -0.95
C MET A 188 1.44 11.56 -2.06
N SER A 189 1.79 11.14 -3.27
CA SER A 189 0.91 11.21 -4.44
C SER A 189 -0.30 10.30 -4.28
N ASN A 190 -0.11 9.08 -3.78
CA ASN A 190 -1.18 8.10 -3.61
C ASN A 190 -2.20 8.53 -2.55
N TYR A 191 -1.76 8.83 -1.33
CA TYR A 191 -2.68 9.19 -0.25
C TYR A 191 -3.38 10.54 -0.50
N GLY A 192 -2.66 11.51 -1.10
CA GLY A 192 -3.24 12.80 -1.45
C GLY A 192 -4.46 12.65 -2.34
N ILE A 193 -4.34 11.90 -3.44
CA ILE A 193 -5.48 11.72 -4.35
C ILE A 193 -6.54 10.79 -3.78
N THR A 194 -6.15 9.70 -3.12
CA THR A 194 -7.09 8.70 -2.60
C THR A 194 -8.09 9.32 -1.63
N PHE A 195 -7.65 10.16 -0.70
CA PHE A 195 -8.55 10.81 0.25
C PHE A 195 -9.44 11.88 -0.38
N TRP A 196 -8.96 12.55 -1.43
CA TRP A 196 -9.68 13.68 -2.02
C TRP A 196 -10.47 13.34 -3.28
N LEU A 197 -10.27 12.15 -3.85
CA LEU A 197 -10.93 11.72 -5.09
C LEU A 197 -12.45 11.76 -5.03
N PRO A 198 -13.14 11.25 -3.99
CA PRO A 198 -14.60 11.36 -3.88
C PRO A 198 -15.09 12.81 -3.81
N THR A 199 -14.35 13.65 -3.07
CA THR A 199 -14.66 15.08 -2.94
C THR A 199 -14.53 15.79 -4.30
N LEU A 200 -13.50 15.45 -5.07
CA LEU A 200 -13.27 16.01 -6.39
C LEU A 200 -14.42 15.61 -7.35
N PHE A 201 -14.84 14.34 -7.34
CA PHE A 201 -15.99 13.90 -8.15
C PHE A 201 -17.30 14.54 -7.70
N LYS A 202 -17.46 14.79 -6.40
CA LYS A 202 -18.61 15.50 -5.87
C LYS A 202 -18.73 16.92 -6.43
N HIS A 203 -17.62 17.59 -6.64
CA HIS A 203 -17.59 18.96 -7.17
C HIS A 203 -17.66 19.05 -8.70
N THR A 204 -17.21 18.00 -9.41
CA THR A 204 -17.02 18.06 -10.86
C THR A 204 -18.02 17.22 -11.69
N LEU A 205 -18.56 16.13 -11.09
CA LEU A 205 -19.36 15.16 -11.84
C LEU A 205 -20.77 14.97 -11.27
N THR A 206 -20.91 14.67 -9.97
CA THR A 206 -22.21 14.34 -9.36
C THR A 206 -22.18 14.45 -7.86
N THR A 207 -23.30 14.82 -7.25
CA THR A 207 -23.48 14.85 -5.80
C THR A 207 -24.08 13.55 -5.21
N ASP A 208 -24.48 12.63 -6.07
CA ASP A 208 -25.08 11.34 -5.72
C ASP A 208 -23.99 10.39 -5.16
N PRO A 209 -24.09 9.94 -3.91
CA PRO A 209 -23.07 9.11 -3.27
C PRO A 209 -22.82 7.78 -3.99
N LEU A 210 -23.87 7.12 -4.49
CA LEU A 210 -23.74 5.87 -5.22
C LEU A 210 -22.97 6.09 -6.52
N LYS A 211 -23.28 7.14 -7.28
CA LYS A 211 -22.57 7.45 -8.52
C LYS A 211 -21.12 7.84 -8.25
N ILE A 212 -20.82 8.57 -7.17
CA ILE A 212 -19.45 8.84 -6.74
C ILE A 212 -18.70 7.54 -6.47
N GLY A 213 -19.30 6.61 -5.74
CA GLY A 213 -18.74 5.29 -5.48
C GLY A 213 -18.44 4.51 -6.76
N LEU A 214 -19.39 4.46 -7.70
CA LEU A 214 -19.23 3.80 -9.00
C LEU A 214 -18.15 4.47 -9.87
N LEU A 215 -18.06 5.79 -9.88
CA LEU A 215 -17.01 6.50 -10.59
C LEU A 215 -15.64 6.26 -9.97
N THR A 216 -15.57 6.20 -8.64
CA THR A 216 -14.32 5.96 -7.90
C THR A 216 -13.75 4.55 -8.15
N MET A 217 -14.59 3.55 -8.43
CA MET A 217 -14.10 2.20 -8.75
C MET A 217 -13.30 2.14 -10.05
N ILE A 218 -13.55 3.06 -11.01
CA ILE A 218 -12.89 3.04 -12.33
C ILE A 218 -11.37 3.22 -12.21
N PRO A 219 -10.82 4.25 -11.51
CA PRO A 219 -9.39 4.38 -11.28
C PRO A 219 -8.76 3.18 -10.57
N TRP A 220 -9.44 2.60 -9.59
CA TRP A 220 -8.94 1.43 -8.86
C TRP A 220 -8.87 0.19 -9.76
N GLY A 221 -9.90 -0.04 -10.57
CA GLY A 221 -9.93 -1.15 -11.53
C GLY A 221 -8.84 -1.02 -12.59
N ALA A 222 -8.66 0.18 -13.15
CA ALA A 222 -7.60 0.46 -14.09
C ALA A 222 -6.21 0.27 -13.46
N ALA A 223 -6.02 0.70 -12.21
CA ALA A 223 -4.78 0.50 -11.48
C ALA A 223 -4.47 -1.00 -11.27
N ALA A 224 -5.46 -1.82 -10.91
CA ALA A 224 -5.28 -3.26 -10.77
C ALA A 224 -4.77 -3.90 -12.06
N VAL A 225 -5.37 -3.55 -13.19
CA VAL A 225 -4.95 -4.05 -14.52
C VAL A 225 -3.53 -3.57 -14.85
N THR A 226 -3.26 -2.28 -14.68
CA THR A 226 -1.95 -1.67 -15.01
C THR A 226 -0.83 -2.28 -14.16
N MET A 227 -1.06 -2.50 -12.86
CA MET A 227 -0.10 -3.16 -11.96
C MET A 227 0.30 -4.54 -12.47
N VAL A 228 -0.67 -5.34 -12.92
CA VAL A 228 -0.41 -6.70 -13.43
C VAL A 228 0.34 -6.64 -14.77
N LEU A 229 -0.10 -5.79 -15.70
CA LEU A 229 0.51 -5.71 -17.03
C LEU A 229 1.94 -5.18 -16.97
N VAL A 230 2.17 -4.07 -16.28
CA VAL A 230 3.50 -3.46 -16.13
C VAL A 230 4.41 -4.37 -15.30
N GLY A 231 3.90 -4.99 -14.23
CA GLY A 231 4.65 -5.94 -13.42
C GLY A 231 5.15 -7.12 -14.25
N ARG A 232 4.27 -7.75 -15.03
CA ARG A 232 4.64 -8.87 -15.93
C ARG A 232 5.65 -8.45 -16.99
N HIS A 233 5.51 -7.27 -17.56
CA HIS A 233 6.45 -6.77 -18.55
C HIS A 233 7.82 -6.47 -17.92
N SER A 234 7.85 -5.82 -16.77
CA SER A 234 9.07 -5.58 -16.00
C SER A 234 9.77 -6.88 -15.59
N ASP A 235 9.00 -7.93 -15.23
CA ASP A 235 9.56 -9.25 -14.92
C ASP A 235 10.18 -9.94 -16.13
N LYS A 236 9.56 -9.82 -17.31
CA LYS A 236 10.08 -10.39 -18.57
C LYS A 236 11.35 -9.70 -19.05
N THR A 237 11.42 -8.38 -18.92
CA THR A 237 12.58 -7.57 -19.39
C THR A 237 13.72 -7.54 -18.37
N GLY A 238 13.44 -7.87 -17.09
CA GLY A 238 14.40 -7.73 -15.98
C GLY A 238 14.73 -6.28 -15.62
N GLU A 239 14.13 -5.31 -16.31
CA GLU A 239 14.32 -3.89 -16.07
C GLU A 239 13.23 -3.37 -15.13
N ARG A 240 13.63 -2.67 -14.05
CA ARG A 240 12.73 -2.19 -13.01
C ARG A 240 12.61 -0.66 -13.00
N SER A 241 13.72 0.02 -13.08
CA SER A 241 13.79 1.46 -12.82
C SER A 241 13.03 2.28 -13.85
N TRP A 242 13.14 1.91 -15.13
CA TRP A 242 12.42 2.58 -16.20
C TRP A 242 10.91 2.30 -16.16
N HIS A 243 10.48 1.07 -15.80
CA HIS A 243 9.07 0.75 -15.66
C HIS A 243 8.43 1.60 -14.55
N ILE A 244 9.11 1.70 -13.39
CA ILE A 244 8.65 2.54 -12.27
C ILE A 244 8.57 4.01 -12.71
N ALA A 245 9.65 4.54 -13.32
CA ALA A 245 9.72 5.93 -13.68
C ALA A 245 8.72 6.32 -14.78
N THR A 246 8.55 5.49 -15.81
CA THR A 246 7.63 5.78 -16.91
C THR A 246 6.20 5.91 -16.42
N VAL A 247 5.72 4.93 -15.65
CA VAL A 247 4.33 4.99 -15.14
C VAL A 247 4.13 6.13 -14.14
N ALA A 248 5.16 6.46 -13.34
CA ALA A 248 5.11 7.59 -12.42
C ALA A 248 5.06 8.94 -13.16
N VAL A 249 5.86 9.11 -14.23
CA VAL A 249 5.85 10.34 -15.04
C VAL A 249 4.55 10.49 -15.81
N VAL A 250 4.04 9.41 -16.42
CA VAL A 250 2.73 9.42 -17.09
C VAL A 250 1.62 9.81 -16.09
N GLY A 251 1.65 9.24 -14.89
CA GLY A 251 0.72 9.61 -13.81
C GLY A 251 0.85 11.07 -13.40
N ALA A 252 2.07 11.57 -13.27
CA ALA A 252 2.33 12.98 -12.92
C ALA A 252 1.86 13.97 -13.99
N ILE A 253 2.08 13.66 -15.26
CA ILE A 253 1.56 14.45 -16.39
C ILE A 253 0.04 14.48 -16.36
N ALA A 254 -0.60 13.33 -16.12
CA ALA A 254 -2.05 13.23 -16.01
C ALA A 254 -2.59 14.07 -14.82
N PHE A 255 -1.89 14.12 -13.67
CA PHE A 255 -2.22 15.06 -12.58
C PHE A 255 -2.15 16.50 -13.04
N GLY A 256 -1.06 16.89 -13.71
CA GLY A 256 -0.90 18.26 -14.22
C GLY A 256 -2.01 18.65 -15.20
N LEU A 257 -2.34 17.77 -16.11
CA LEU A 257 -3.43 18.01 -17.09
C LEU A 257 -4.80 18.06 -16.41
N SER A 258 -5.06 17.20 -15.41
CA SER A 258 -6.31 17.23 -14.65
C SER A 258 -6.49 18.49 -13.79
N ALA A 259 -5.40 19.20 -13.53
CA ALA A 259 -5.39 20.44 -12.76
C ALA A 259 -5.79 21.68 -13.57
N ILE A 260 -5.91 21.58 -14.92
CA ILE A 260 -6.26 22.70 -15.78
C ILE A 260 -7.71 23.13 -15.49
N PRO A 261 -7.98 24.42 -15.20
CA PRO A 261 -9.34 24.90 -14.95
C PRO A 261 -10.25 24.72 -16.17
N GLY A 262 -11.51 24.34 -15.92
CA GLY A 262 -12.51 24.20 -16.99
C GLY A 262 -12.46 22.87 -17.75
N ILE A 263 -11.66 21.90 -17.34
CA ILE A 263 -11.65 20.57 -17.93
C ILE A 263 -13.03 19.92 -17.76
N PRO A 264 -13.60 19.32 -18.86
CA PRO A 264 -14.82 18.51 -18.78
C PRO A 264 -14.66 17.39 -17.75
N GLY A 265 -15.68 17.17 -16.89
CA GLY A 265 -15.60 16.19 -15.80
C GLY A 265 -15.22 14.78 -16.26
N VAL A 266 -15.70 14.33 -17.43
CA VAL A 266 -15.33 13.03 -18.01
C VAL A 266 -13.84 12.97 -18.37
N LEU A 267 -13.27 14.04 -18.94
CA LEU A 267 -11.84 14.09 -19.23
C LEU A 267 -11.02 14.12 -17.94
N GLY A 268 -11.50 14.85 -16.92
CA GLY A 268 -10.91 14.82 -15.57
C GLY A 268 -10.88 13.41 -14.97
N LEU A 269 -11.97 12.65 -15.10
CA LEU A 269 -12.04 11.26 -14.67
C LEU A 269 -10.99 10.37 -15.39
N ILE A 270 -10.87 10.52 -16.72
CA ILE A 270 -9.88 9.77 -17.50
C ILE A 270 -8.45 10.10 -17.04
N LEU A 271 -8.15 11.38 -16.91
CA LEU A 271 -6.83 11.84 -16.47
C LEU A 271 -6.48 11.36 -15.05
N LEU A 272 -7.43 11.45 -14.12
CA LEU A 272 -7.24 10.94 -12.75
C LEU A 272 -7.12 9.41 -12.74
N THR A 273 -7.81 8.70 -13.62
CA THR A 273 -7.65 7.26 -13.77
C THR A 273 -6.22 6.90 -14.21
N ILE A 274 -5.68 7.63 -15.20
CA ILE A 274 -4.29 7.44 -15.63
C ILE A 274 -3.32 7.79 -14.50
N ALA A 275 -3.56 8.89 -13.78
CA ALA A 275 -2.72 9.33 -12.68
C ALA A 275 -2.64 8.28 -11.56
N ILE A 276 -3.78 7.81 -11.06
CA ILE A 276 -3.87 6.83 -9.99
C ILE A 276 -3.25 5.50 -10.43
N SER A 277 -3.55 5.04 -11.65
CA SER A 277 -2.99 3.81 -12.20
C SER A 277 -1.46 3.86 -12.27
N GLY A 278 -0.90 4.98 -12.74
CA GLY A 278 0.54 5.19 -12.82
C GLY A 278 1.20 5.19 -11.44
N ILE A 279 0.65 5.96 -10.50
CA ILE A 279 1.21 6.09 -9.14
C ILE A 279 1.16 4.76 -8.37
N LEU A 280 0.02 4.07 -8.38
CA LEU A 280 -0.13 2.78 -7.69
C LEU A 280 0.78 1.71 -8.28
N THR A 281 0.92 1.69 -9.61
CA THR A 281 1.85 0.78 -10.30
C THR A 281 3.30 1.10 -9.94
N ALA A 282 3.68 2.37 -9.89
CA ALA A 282 5.02 2.79 -9.48
C ALA A 282 5.32 2.40 -8.02
N ALA A 283 4.39 2.68 -7.10
CA ALA A 283 4.53 2.39 -5.68
C ALA A 283 4.62 0.88 -5.40
N SER A 284 3.85 0.04 -6.11
CA SER A 284 3.92 -1.41 -5.97
C SER A 284 5.22 -1.99 -6.54
N SER A 285 5.63 -1.52 -7.72
CA SER A 285 6.87 -1.96 -8.38
C SER A 285 8.11 -1.48 -7.64
N PHE A 286 8.03 -0.37 -6.90
CA PHE A 286 9.13 0.18 -6.10
C PHE A 286 9.75 -0.85 -5.15
N TRP A 287 8.95 -1.73 -4.53
CA TRP A 287 9.45 -2.71 -3.57
C TRP A 287 10.43 -3.73 -4.15
N THR A 288 10.53 -3.81 -5.46
CA THR A 288 11.57 -4.60 -6.13
C THR A 288 12.97 -3.98 -6.02
N LEU A 289 13.08 -2.66 -5.81
CA LEU A 289 14.36 -1.98 -5.68
C LEU A 289 15.05 -2.28 -4.34
N PRO A 290 14.42 -2.08 -3.16
CA PRO A 290 15.04 -2.41 -1.88
C PRO A 290 15.52 -3.86 -1.82
N THR A 291 14.75 -4.81 -2.33
CA THR A 291 15.09 -6.24 -2.32
C THR A 291 16.27 -6.59 -3.23
N ALA A 292 16.57 -5.77 -4.24
CA ALA A 292 17.72 -5.97 -5.11
C ALA A 292 19.05 -5.46 -4.50
N PHE A 293 18.98 -4.52 -3.54
CA PHE A 293 20.15 -3.89 -2.94
C PHE A 293 20.40 -4.32 -1.48
N LEU A 294 19.37 -4.74 -0.79
CA LEU A 294 19.44 -5.10 0.62
C LEU A 294 19.39 -6.62 0.77
N SER A 295 20.34 -7.18 1.50
CA SER A 295 20.42 -8.62 1.77
C SER A 295 20.59 -8.90 3.28
N GLY A 296 20.29 -10.12 3.70
CA GLY A 296 20.48 -10.59 5.08
C GLY A 296 19.64 -9.81 6.11
N ALA A 297 20.19 -9.66 7.32
CA ALA A 297 19.52 -8.98 8.44
C ALA A 297 19.28 -7.48 8.18
N ALA A 298 20.17 -6.83 7.43
CA ALA A 298 20.03 -5.42 7.05
C ALA A 298 18.84 -5.16 6.10
N ALA A 299 18.42 -6.16 5.31
CA ALA A 299 17.25 -6.03 4.44
C ALA A 299 15.97 -5.79 5.23
N GLY A 300 15.74 -6.56 6.29
CA GLY A 300 14.54 -6.39 7.13
C GLY A 300 14.46 -5.01 7.77
N ALA A 301 15.58 -4.52 8.31
CA ALA A 301 15.65 -3.19 8.94
C ALA A 301 15.54 -2.06 7.91
N GLY A 302 16.23 -2.18 6.76
CA GLY A 302 16.18 -1.20 5.70
C GLY A 302 14.77 -1.07 5.10
N ILE A 303 14.10 -2.19 4.82
CA ILE A 303 12.72 -2.22 4.34
C ILE A 303 11.78 -1.59 5.36
N ALA A 304 11.91 -1.94 6.65
CA ALA A 304 11.09 -1.35 7.71
C ALA A 304 11.32 0.17 7.83
N TRP A 305 12.56 0.62 7.71
CA TRP A 305 12.90 2.05 7.73
C TRP A 305 12.32 2.81 6.54
N ILE A 306 12.49 2.27 5.33
CA ILE A 306 11.92 2.84 4.10
C ILE A 306 10.40 2.96 4.22
N ASN A 307 9.75 1.92 4.71
CA ASN A 307 8.30 1.91 4.92
C ASN A 307 7.89 2.97 5.96
N SER A 308 8.59 3.04 7.10
CA SER A 308 8.25 3.98 8.17
C SER A 308 8.41 5.44 7.73
N VAL A 309 9.54 5.78 7.12
CA VAL A 309 9.79 7.14 6.62
C VAL A 309 8.85 7.48 5.47
N GLY A 310 8.64 6.55 4.53
CA GLY A 310 7.76 6.76 3.39
C GLY A 310 6.30 7.00 3.80
N ASN A 311 5.81 6.25 4.79
CA ASN A 311 4.43 6.41 5.29
C ASN A 311 4.16 7.75 6.01
N LEU A 312 5.20 8.51 6.39
CA LEU A 312 5.01 9.91 6.83
C LEU A 312 4.37 10.76 5.72
N GLY A 313 4.60 10.41 4.44
CA GLY A 313 3.91 11.02 3.31
C GLY A 313 2.39 10.83 3.35
N GLY A 314 1.91 9.70 3.90
CA GLY A 314 0.48 9.43 4.08
C GLY A 314 -0.20 10.36 5.09
N PHE A 315 0.54 10.86 6.10
CA PHE A 315 0.06 11.92 7.00
C PHE A 315 0.16 13.30 6.36
N LEU A 316 1.32 13.61 5.80
CA LEU A 316 1.62 14.95 5.30
C LEU A 316 0.76 15.32 4.07
N SER A 317 0.50 14.36 3.19
CA SER A 317 -0.16 14.61 1.92
C SER A 317 -1.61 15.09 2.05
N PRO A 318 -2.53 14.41 2.75
CA PRO A 318 -3.90 14.90 2.90
C PRO A 318 -3.96 16.28 3.59
N PHE A 319 -3.06 16.51 4.54
CA PHE A 319 -2.95 17.80 5.25
C PHE A 319 -2.52 18.92 4.30
N LEU A 320 -1.48 18.71 3.48
CA LEU A 320 -1.04 19.72 2.51
C LEU A 320 -2.07 19.95 1.41
N VAL A 321 -2.70 18.88 0.90
CA VAL A 321 -3.78 19.01 -0.09
C VAL A 321 -4.92 19.86 0.49
N GLY A 322 -5.34 19.59 1.73
CA GLY A 322 -6.36 20.38 2.41
C GLY A 322 -5.96 21.85 2.57
N LYS A 323 -4.74 22.12 3.04
CA LYS A 323 -4.23 23.49 3.19
C LYS A 323 -4.15 24.24 1.86
N LEU A 324 -3.60 23.61 0.83
CA LEU A 324 -3.50 24.22 -0.51
C LEU A 324 -4.89 24.50 -1.09
N THR A 325 -5.81 23.54 -1.00
CA THR A 325 -7.17 23.71 -1.49
C THR A 325 -7.88 24.84 -0.77
N SER A 326 -7.72 24.97 0.56
CA SER A 326 -8.33 26.07 1.33
C SER A 326 -7.70 27.43 1.02
N ALA A 327 -6.37 27.49 0.84
CA ALA A 327 -5.67 28.75 0.59
C ALA A 327 -5.93 29.30 -0.81
N PHE A 328 -6.04 28.44 -1.81
CA PHE A 328 -6.23 28.83 -3.21
C PHE A 328 -7.67 28.69 -3.70
N HIS A 329 -8.58 28.19 -2.86
CA HIS A 329 -9.98 27.92 -3.19
C HIS A 329 -10.20 27.00 -4.41
N ASN A 330 -9.18 26.23 -4.78
CA ASN A 330 -9.21 25.23 -5.85
C ASN A 330 -8.16 24.14 -5.60
N MET A 331 -8.30 22.98 -6.27
CA MET A 331 -7.41 21.83 -6.11
C MET A 331 -6.18 21.84 -7.03
N THR A 332 -6.06 22.82 -7.95
CA THR A 332 -4.95 22.89 -8.91
C THR A 332 -3.56 22.82 -8.26
N PRO A 333 -3.24 23.66 -7.23
CA PRO A 333 -1.92 23.59 -6.61
C PRO A 333 -1.64 22.25 -5.92
N ALA A 334 -2.68 21.64 -5.36
CA ALA A 334 -2.56 20.32 -4.72
C ALA A 334 -2.23 19.23 -5.74
N LEU A 335 -2.95 19.16 -6.86
CA LEU A 335 -2.70 18.19 -7.93
C LEU A 335 -1.30 18.38 -8.55
N LEU A 336 -0.87 19.62 -8.76
CA LEU A 336 0.48 19.91 -9.23
C LEU A 336 1.55 19.46 -8.24
N MET A 337 1.34 19.67 -6.94
CA MET A 337 2.23 19.19 -5.87
C MET A 337 2.35 17.66 -5.89
N LEU A 338 1.23 16.94 -6.02
CA LEU A 338 1.24 15.47 -6.10
C LEU A 338 1.99 14.98 -7.34
N GLY A 339 1.77 15.60 -8.50
CA GLY A 339 2.51 15.33 -9.72
C GLY A 339 4.00 15.59 -9.56
N PHE A 340 4.40 16.70 -8.95
CA PHE A 340 5.79 17.04 -8.68
C PHE A 340 6.48 16.01 -7.78
N CYS A 341 5.84 15.58 -6.69
CA CYS A 341 6.37 14.52 -5.82
C CYS A 341 6.64 13.23 -6.60
N SER A 342 5.74 12.86 -7.51
CA SER A 342 5.89 11.68 -8.36
C SER A 342 7.05 11.83 -9.37
N ILE A 343 7.22 13.00 -9.99
CA ILE A 343 8.34 13.28 -10.90
C ILE A 343 9.68 13.19 -10.16
N VAL A 344 9.78 13.79 -8.98
CA VAL A 344 11.01 13.72 -8.15
C VAL A 344 11.34 12.27 -7.81
N ALA A 345 10.34 11.47 -7.39
CA ALA A 345 10.54 10.06 -7.09
C ALA A 345 10.99 9.27 -8.34
N ALA A 346 10.39 9.54 -9.51
CA ALA A 346 10.79 8.92 -10.78
C ALA A 346 12.21 9.30 -11.18
N ALA A 347 12.58 10.57 -11.06
CA ALA A 347 13.92 11.07 -11.40
C ALA A 347 14.99 10.41 -10.50
N ILE A 348 14.78 10.37 -9.19
CA ILE A 348 15.68 9.69 -8.25
C ILE A 348 15.80 8.20 -8.61
N THR A 349 14.70 7.54 -8.95
CA THR A 349 14.69 6.13 -9.33
C THR A 349 15.59 5.86 -10.54
N VAL A 350 15.48 6.66 -11.59
CA VAL A 350 16.32 6.48 -12.81
C VAL A 350 17.77 6.85 -12.55
N ILE A 351 18.04 7.98 -11.88
CA ILE A 351 19.40 8.49 -11.69
C ILE A 351 20.23 7.53 -10.81
N PHE A 352 19.66 7.03 -9.72
CA PHE A 352 20.42 6.31 -8.70
C PHE A 352 20.23 4.79 -8.71
N PHE A 353 19.15 4.28 -9.30
CA PHE A 353 18.81 2.85 -9.25
C PHE A 353 18.74 2.17 -10.62
N ARG A 354 19.03 2.89 -11.70
CA ARG A 354 19.17 2.28 -13.04
C ARG A 354 20.32 1.27 -13.02
N ARG A 355 20.08 0.02 -13.40
CA ARG A 355 21.14 -0.93 -13.70
C ARG A 355 21.92 -0.39 -14.89
N ARG A 356 23.21 -0.09 -14.74
CA ARG A 356 24.12 0.04 -15.88
C ARG A 356 24.18 -1.35 -16.52
N ALA A 357 23.88 -1.46 -17.81
CA ALA A 357 24.18 -2.66 -18.57
C ALA A 357 25.65 -3.04 -18.30
N PRO A 358 25.98 -4.33 -18.10
CA PRO A 358 27.36 -4.72 -18.05
C PRO A 358 28.00 -4.20 -19.34
N ASN A 359 29.09 -3.45 -19.22
CA ASN A 359 29.91 -3.09 -20.38
C ASN A 359 30.31 -4.40 -21.05
N THR A 360 29.66 -4.72 -22.16
CA THR A 360 30.19 -5.66 -23.15
C THR A 360 31.38 -4.99 -23.82
N GLU A 361 32.42 -4.65 -23.04
CA GLU A 361 33.71 -4.40 -23.59
C GLU A 361 34.28 -5.75 -24.04
N ARG A 362 34.30 -5.87 -25.36
CA ARG A 362 35.12 -6.70 -26.19
C ARG A 362 36.31 -7.28 -25.40
N GLN A 363 36.25 -8.56 -25.12
CA GLN A 363 37.49 -9.31 -25.01
C GLN A 363 38.06 -9.45 -26.42
N PRO A 364 39.37 -9.14 -26.61
CA PRO A 364 40.03 -9.20 -27.88
C PRO A 364 40.17 -10.64 -28.40
#